data_309425796b7f6c1afa16aa08c1920267
#
_entry.id   309425796b7f6c1afa16aa08c1920267
#
_cell.length_a   1.000
_cell.length_b   1.000
_cell.length_c   1.000
_cell.angle_alpha   90.00
_cell.angle_beta   90.00
_cell.angle_gamma   90.00
#
_symmetry.space_group_name_H-M   'P 1'
#
loop_
_entity.id
_entity.type
_entity.pdbx_description
1 polymer ?
#
loop_
_entity_poly.entity_id
_entity_poly.type
_entity_poly.pdbx_seq_one_letter_code
_entity_poly.pdbx_strand_id
1 'polypeptide(L)'
;MQSKKEVGLNFIKKFYTDFICPYCKEKMYFAGESLKCTNKHTFDITKKGTINFIISPKIKESKIYNEKLFTCRRKFVENGYYADVYELIANKINDLNLDDITILDLG
;
A
#
# COMPACT_ATOMS: atom_id res chain seq x y z
N MET A 1 -16.12 -9.80 -11.83
CA MET A 1 -15.03 -8.81 -11.65
C MET A 1 -14.98 -8.41 -10.18
N GLN A 2 -13.82 -8.51 -9.56
CA GLN A 2 -13.66 -8.13 -8.15
C GLN A 2 -13.68 -6.61 -7.98
N SER A 3 -14.33 -6.14 -6.93
CA SER A 3 -14.26 -4.73 -6.56
C SER A 3 -12.87 -4.37 -6.01
N LYS A 4 -12.52 -3.09 -6.03
CA LYS A 4 -11.26 -2.62 -5.42
C LYS A 4 -11.16 -3.00 -3.94
N LYS A 5 -12.28 -2.97 -3.23
CA LYS A 5 -12.35 -3.38 -1.82
C LYS A 5 -12.01 -4.86 -1.66
N GLU A 6 -12.58 -5.72 -2.48
CA GLU A 6 -12.29 -7.17 -2.43
C GLU A 6 -10.83 -7.47 -2.72
N VAL A 7 -10.24 -6.80 -3.68
CA VAL A 7 -8.80 -6.94 -3.98
C VAL A 7 -7.97 -6.56 -2.75
N GLY A 8 -8.28 -5.44 -2.12
CA GLY A 8 -7.59 -4.99 -0.90
C GLY A 8 -7.77 -5.96 0.27
N LEU A 9 -8.99 -6.45 0.48
CA LEU A 9 -9.29 -7.45 1.53
C LEU A 9 -8.48 -8.74 1.32
N ASN A 10 -8.46 -9.25 0.10
CA ASN A 10 -7.72 -10.47 -0.22
C ASN A 10 -6.22 -10.29 -0.02
N PHE A 11 -5.68 -9.12 -0.38
CA PHE A 11 -4.28 -8.79 -0.15
C PHE A 11 -3.94 -8.79 1.34
N ILE A 12 -4.71 -8.06 2.14
CA ILE A 12 -4.47 -7.98 3.59
C ILE A 12 -4.68 -9.31 4.28
N LYS A 13 -5.67 -10.08 3.88
CA LYS A 13 -5.90 -11.44 4.41
C LYS A 13 -4.69 -12.35 4.17
N LYS A 14 -4.00 -12.17 3.06
CA LYS A 14 -2.79 -12.93 2.73
C LYS A 14 -1.55 -12.44 3.48
N PHE A 15 -1.41 -11.12 3.67
CA PHE A 15 -0.17 -10.49 4.14
C PHE A 15 -0.25 -9.83 5.51
N TYR A 16 -1.34 -10.02 6.28
CA TYR A 16 -1.51 -9.34 7.57
C TYR A 16 -0.36 -9.60 8.57
N THR A 17 0.31 -10.73 8.46
CA THR A 17 1.45 -11.08 9.33
C THR A 17 2.69 -10.24 9.08
N ASP A 18 2.77 -9.55 7.93
CA ASP A 18 3.88 -8.65 7.60
C ASP A 18 3.73 -7.27 8.25
N PHE A 19 2.61 -7.00 8.92
CA PHE A 19 2.31 -5.70 9.51
C PHE A 19 2.38 -5.75 11.04
N ILE A 20 2.83 -4.63 11.61
CA ILE A 20 2.76 -4.39 13.06
C ILE A 20 1.95 -3.11 13.31
N CYS A 21 1.32 -3.02 14.47
CA CYS A 21 0.57 -1.82 14.82
C CYS A 21 1.48 -0.60 14.91
N PRO A 22 1.17 0.49 14.19
CA PRO A 22 2.01 1.70 14.25
C PRO A 22 2.01 2.40 15.61
N TYR A 23 1.00 2.16 16.44
CA TYR A 23 0.84 2.80 17.75
C TYR A 23 1.51 2.03 18.89
N CYS A 24 1.33 0.70 18.95
CA CYS A 24 1.83 -0.11 20.05
C CYS A 24 2.89 -1.13 19.63
N LYS A 25 3.20 -1.26 18.36
CA LYS A 25 4.19 -2.20 17.78
C LYS A 25 3.86 -3.68 18.00
N GLU A 26 2.65 -3.99 18.44
CA GLU A 26 2.18 -5.36 18.59
C GLU A 26 1.77 -5.98 17.26
N LYS A 27 1.69 -7.30 17.23
CA LYS A 27 1.26 -8.05 16.06
C LYS A 27 -0.17 -7.68 15.68
N MET A 28 -0.43 -7.73 14.39
CA MET A 28 -1.76 -7.50 13.83
C MET A 28 -2.37 -8.80 13.32
N TYR A 29 -3.70 -8.83 13.35
CA TYR A 29 -4.48 -9.92 12.79
C TYR A 29 -5.63 -9.37 11.94
N PHE A 30 -6.07 -10.18 10.98
CA PHE A 30 -7.18 -9.83 10.11
C PHE A 30 -8.49 -10.23 10.77
N ALA A 31 -9.41 -9.31 10.92
CA ALA A 31 -10.72 -9.55 11.53
C ALA A 31 -11.82 -8.89 10.70
N GLY A 32 -12.61 -9.69 9.99
CA GLY A 32 -13.66 -9.20 9.12
C GLY A 32 -13.15 -8.38 7.95
N GLU A 33 -13.26 -7.07 8.02
CA GLU A 33 -12.80 -6.13 7.01
C GLU A 33 -11.74 -5.17 7.55
N SER A 34 -11.05 -5.56 8.63
CA SER A 34 -10.13 -4.68 9.34
C SER A 34 -8.86 -5.40 9.76
N LEU A 35 -7.78 -4.65 9.94
CA LEU A 35 -6.63 -5.08 10.71
C LEU A 35 -6.76 -4.60 12.14
N LYS A 36 -6.54 -5.49 13.09
CA LYS A 36 -6.59 -5.21 14.55
C LYS A 36 -5.31 -5.69 15.20
N CYS A 37 -4.87 -4.97 16.24
CA CYS A 37 -3.80 -5.45 17.11
C CYS A 37 -4.37 -6.02 18.41
N THR A 38 -3.49 -6.66 19.20
CA THR A 38 -3.85 -7.22 20.51
C THR A 38 -4.33 -6.17 21.51
N ASN A 39 -3.94 -4.89 21.32
CA ASN A 39 -4.37 -3.76 22.15
C ASN A 39 -5.62 -3.06 21.59
N LYS A 40 -6.36 -3.71 20.68
CA LYS A 40 -7.62 -3.24 20.11
C LYS A 40 -7.53 -2.02 19.18
N HIS A 41 -6.35 -1.61 18.73
CA HIS A 41 -6.25 -0.65 17.65
C HIS A 41 -6.78 -1.28 16.36
N THR A 42 -7.68 -0.57 15.69
CA THR A 42 -8.39 -1.09 14.52
C THR A 42 -8.18 -0.18 13.32
N PHE A 43 -7.88 -0.78 12.18
CA PHE A 43 -7.67 -0.08 10.91
C PHE A 43 -8.55 -0.71 9.85
N ASP A 44 -9.58 0.02 9.41
CA ASP A 44 -10.56 -0.48 8.44
C ASP A 44 -10.06 -0.37 7.01
N ILE A 45 -10.47 -1.34 6.19
CA ILE A 45 -10.23 -1.28 4.75
C ILE A 45 -11.32 -0.42 4.11
N THR A 46 -10.89 0.58 3.36
CA THR A 46 -11.78 1.51 2.66
C THR A 46 -12.47 0.86 1.46
N LYS A 47 -13.48 1.52 0.92
CA LYS A 47 -14.13 1.10 -0.34
C LYS A 47 -13.16 1.04 -1.53
N LYS A 48 -12.05 1.78 -1.46
CA LYS A 48 -10.99 1.78 -2.48
C LYS A 48 -9.98 0.64 -2.31
N GLY A 49 -10.11 -0.18 -1.25
CA GLY A 49 -9.19 -1.29 -0.97
C GLY A 49 -7.90 -0.86 -0.30
N THR A 50 -7.86 0.29 0.33
CA THR A 50 -6.69 0.84 1.03
C THR A 50 -6.90 0.84 2.53
N ILE A 51 -5.80 0.91 3.29
CA ILE A 51 -5.83 1.08 4.75
C ILE A 51 -5.14 2.38 5.09
N ASN A 52 -5.75 3.16 5.99
CA ASN A 52 -5.13 4.33 6.56
C ASN A 52 -4.62 4.01 7.96
N PHE A 53 -3.31 4.00 8.13
CA PHE A 53 -2.67 3.76 9.43
C PHE A 53 -2.50 5.04 10.26
N ILE A 54 -2.85 6.18 9.71
CA ILE A 54 -2.77 7.46 10.40
C ILE A 54 -4.16 7.81 10.94
N ILE A 55 -4.35 7.66 12.24
CA ILE A 55 -5.56 8.12 12.91
C ILE A 55 -5.35 9.58 13.30
N SER A 56 -5.32 10.46 12.33
CA SER A 56 -5.17 11.87 12.58
C SER A 56 -6.35 12.65 12.05
N PRO A 57 -6.79 13.72 12.74
CA PRO A 57 -7.80 14.61 12.20
C PRO A 57 -7.27 15.31 10.96
N LYS A 58 -8.08 15.38 9.95
CA LYS A 58 -7.98 16.14 8.69
C LYS A 58 -6.56 16.60 8.28
N ILE A 59 -5.93 15.82 7.41
CA ILE A 59 -4.77 16.27 6.65
C ILE A 59 -5.28 17.25 5.60
N LYS A 60 -4.80 18.50 5.66
CA LYS A 60 -5.10 19.47 4.61
C LYS A 60 -4.41 19.04 3.31
N GLU A 61 -5.15 19.10 2.21
CA GLU A 61 -4.59 18.84 0.89
C GLU A 61 -3.46 19.83 0.59
N SER A 62 -2.30 19.30 0.16
CA SER A 62 -1.19 20.15 -0.25
C SER A 62 -1.52 20.86 -1.56
N LYS A 63 -1.13 22.15 -1.66
CA LYS A 63 -1.27 22.90 -2.91
C LYS A 63 -0.37 22.36 -4.03
N ILE A 64 0.75 21.73 -3.68
CA ILE A 64 1.72 21.18 -4.62
C ILE A 64 1.40 19.72 -4.94
N TYR A 65 1.18 18.89 -3.91
CA TYR A 65 0.88 17.45 -4.04
C TYR A 65 -0.62 17.22 -4.00
N ASN A 66 -1.31 17.56 -5.07
CA ASN A 66 -2.74 17.37 -5.24
C ASN A 66 -3.05 16.27 -6.26
N GLU A 67 -4.32 15.93 -6.41
CA GLU A 67 -4.78 14.90 -7.34
C GLU A 67 -4.36 15.19 -8.79
N LYS A 68 -4.37 16.46 -9.20
CA LYS A 68 -3.97 16.87 -10.55
C LYS A 68 -2.50 16.56 -10.82
N LEU A 69 -1.61 16.82 -9.87
CA LEU A 69 -0.19 16.51 -10.01
C LEU A 69 0.01 15.00 -10.16
N PHE A 70 -0.62 14.19 -9.31
CA PHE A 70 -0.50 12.74 -9.38
C PHE A 70 -1.08 12.17 -10.66
N THR A 71 -2.18 12.73 -11.17
CA THR A 71 -2.75 12.36 -12.47
C THR A 71 -1.78 12.65 -13.61
N CYS A 72 -1.13 13.82 -13.59
CA CYS A 72 -0.12 14.18 -14.59
C CYS A 72 1.11 13.27 -14.51
N ARG A 73 1.60 12.95 -13.32
CA ARG A 73 2.70 12.01 -13.11
C ARG A 73 2.37 10.63 -13.65
N ARG A 74 1.15 10.15 -13.39
CA ARG A 74 0.69 8.86 -13.88
C ARG A 74 0.71 8.80 -15.40
N LYS A 75 0.18 9.82 -16.07
CA LYS A 75 0.21 9.91 -17.53
C LYS A 75 1.63 9.93 -18.09
N PHE A 76 2.51 10.68 -17.46
CA PHE A 76 3.92 10.74 -17.83
C PHE A 76 4.58 9.36 -17.77
N VAL A 77 4.33 8.64 -16.70
CA VAL A 77 4.82 7.27 -16.49
C VAL A 77 4.22 6.30 -17.50
N GLU A 78 2.91 6.34 -17.71
CA GLU A 78 2.19 5.46 -18.65
C GLU A 78 2.62 5.67 -20.10
N ASN A 79 3.10 6.88 -20.45
CA ASN A 79 3.65 7.18 -21.78
C ASN A 79 5.09 6.67 -21.99
N GLY A 80 5.66 5.97 -21.02
CA GLY A 80 6.95 5.30 -21.16
C GLY A 80 8.19 6.14 -20.89
N TYR A 81 8.04 7.35 -20.36
CA TYR A 81 9.19 8.23 -20.11
C TYR A 81 10.16 7.71 -19.04
N TYR A 82 9.73 6.82 -18.15
CA TYR A 82 10.54 6.16 -17.14
C TYR A 82 10.82 4.69 -17.43
N ALA A 83 10.58 4.23 -18.65
CA ALA A 83 10.72 2.80 -18.99
C ALA A 83 12.11 2.24 -18.67
N ASP A 84 13.17 2.98 -18.96
CA ASP A 84 14.55 2.56 -18.69
C ASP A 84 14.81 2.40 -17.18
N VAL A 85 14.22 3.25 -16.36
CA VAL A 85 14.32 3.17 -14.90
C VAL A 85 13.61 1.93 -14.38
N TYR A 86 12.44 1.63 -14.89
CA TYR A 86 11.69 0.41 -14.50
C TYR A 86 12.43 -0.85 -14.86
N GLU A 87 13.01 -0.91 -16.06
CA GLU A 87 13.80 -2.05 -16.50
C GLU A 87 15.02 -2.24 -15.61
N LEU A 88 15.71 -1.16 -15.25
CA LEU A 88 16.85 -1.21 -14.33
C LEU A 88 16.46 -1.79 -12.98
N ILE A 89 15.36 -1.31 -12.40
CA ILE A 89 14.86 -1.80 -11.11
C ILE A 89 14.44 -3.26 -11.22
N ALA A 90 13.68 -3.63 -12.24
CA ALA A 90 13.24 -4.99 -12.46
C ALA A 90 14.42 -5.97 -12.62
N ASN A 91 15.45 -5.57 -13.37
CA ASN A 91 16.67 -6.37 -13.55
C ASN A 91 17.42 -6.55 -12.23
N LYS A 92 17.52 -5.50 -11.41
CA LYS A 92 18.14 -5.58 -10.08
C LYS A 92 17.40 -6.55 -9.18
N ILE A 93 16.08 -6.51 -9.17
CA ILE A 93 15.25 -7.44 -8.39
C ILE A 93 15.44 -8.88 -8.88
N ASN A 94 15.43 -9.10 -10.18
CA ASN A 94 15.63 -10.42 -10.77
C ASN A 94 17.03 -10.98 -10.48
N ASP A 95 18.04 -10.15 -10.45
CA ASP A 95 19.44 -10.55 -10.14
C ASP A 95 19.59 -11.06 -8.69
N LEU A 96 18.68 -10.73 -7.80
CA LEU A 96 18.70 -11.24 -6.42
C LEU A 96 18.36 -12.75 -6.34
N ASN A 97 17.77 -13.33 -7.39
CA ASN A 97 17.39 -14.75 -7.46
C ASN A 97 16.59 -15.22 -6.23
N LEU A 98 15.69 -14.37 -5.74
CA LEU A 98 14.83 -14.71 -4.61
C LEU A 98 13.58 -15.43 -5.13
N ASP A 99 13.22 -16.53 -4.49
CA ASP A 99 11.95 -17.19 -4.70
C ASP A 99 10.83 -16.36 -4.05
N ASP A 100 9.89 -16.54 -3.48
CA ASP A 100 8.83 -15.77 -2.84
C ASP A 100 9.27 -14.38 -2.34
N ILE A 101 9.38 -13.43 -3.23
CA ILE A 101 9.84 -12.08 -2.90
C ILE A 101 8.70 -11.21 -2.35
N THR A 102 8.97 -10.53 -1.23
CA THR A 102 8.11 -9.48 -0.68
C THR A 102 8.80 -8.14 -0.83
N ILE A 103 8.11 -7.17 -1.42
CA ILE A 103 8.66 -5.84 -1.68
C ILE A 103 7.84 -4.81 -0.90
N LEU A 104 8.52 -3.94 -0.17
CA LEU A 104 7.93 -2.77 0.45
C LEU A 104 8.44 -1.52 -0.25
N ASP A 105 7.54 -0.74 -0.82
CA ASP A 105 7.83 0.56 -1.40
C ASP A 105 7.51 1.66 -0.38
N LEU A 106 8.55 2.42 0.00
CA LEU A 106 8.43 3.56 0.90
C LEU A 106 8.55 4.85 0.08
N GLY A 107 7.42 5.27 -0.46
CA GLY A 107 7.32 6.41 -1.35
C GLY A 107 7.23 7.79 -0.70
#